data_954fea02c18b9a4982fd263dd7e735c7
#
_entry.id   954fea02c18b9a4982fd263dd7e735c7
#
_cell.length_a   1.000
_cell.length_b   1.000
_cell.length_c   1.000
_cell.angle_alpha   90.00
_cell.angle_beta   90.00
_cell.angle_gamma   90.00
#
_symmetry.space_group_name_H-M   'P 1'
#
loop_
_entity.id
_entity.type
_entity.pdbx_description
1 polymer ?
#
loop_
_entity_poly.entity_id
_entity_poly.type
_entity_poly.pdbx_seq_one_letter_code
_entity_poly.pdbx_strand_id
1 'polypeptide(L)'
;MYTALPTEPVEATPERILRAAEECVRRWGIRRVSMSDVALQAGVSRGSVYRYFPDRDALVQAVLERVAEVHVAEAEPAVRRHRTLAGKVAEAAVVVRNLAEDERSLGLHEHPGEPALATLRLASAPRLFARWIDFWIPFLEAARADGEVRADLEVRQAAEWIMRILISLVTVPSATIALDDPKQVRRFIEDHLVRGFRD
;
A
#
# COMPACT_ATOMS: atom_id res chain seq x y z
N MET A 1 6.44 -20.81 -48.42
CA MET A 1 6.59 -21.88 -47.40
C MET A 1 7.02 -21.16 -46.11
N TYR A 2 6.04 -20.72 -45.30
CA TYR A 2 6.29 -20.01 -44.05
C TYR A 2 6.42 -21.08 -42.95
N THR A 3 7.64 -21.32 -42.51
CA THR A 3 7.90 -22.18 -41.36
C THR A 3 7.59 -21.39 -40.09
N ALA A 4 6.44 -21.66 -39.50
CA ALA A 4 6.13 -21.16 -38.16
C ALA A 4 7.13 -21.80 -37.19
N LEU A 5 7.99 -20.99 -36.59
CA LEU A 5 8.82 -21.41 -35.47
C LEU A 5 7.90 -21.95 -34.34
N PRO A 6 8.21 -23.12 -33.77
CA PRO A 6 7.48 -23.60 -32.62
C PRO A 6 7.72 -22.61 -31.46
N THR A 7 6.69 -21.85 -31.10
CA THR A 7 6.67 -21.10 -29.86
C THR A 7 6.61 -22.13 -28.74
N GLU A 8 7.73 -22.39 -28.08
CA GLU A 8 7.71 -23.15 -26.82
C GLU A 8 6.66 -22.55 -25.91
N PRO A 9 5.83 -23.36 -25.24
CA PRO A 9 4.86 -22.84 -24.28
C PRO A 9 5.63 -22.14 -23.19
N VAL A 10 5.55 -20.81 -23.18
CA VAL A 10 6.22 -20.01 -22.18
C VAL A 10 5.65 -20.39 -20.83
N GLU A 11 6.51 -20.91 -19.97
CA GLU A 11 6.12 -21.41 -18.66
C GLU A 11 5.42 -20.32 -17.84
N ALA A 12 4.18 -20.59 -17.44
CA ALA A 12 3.41 -19.69 -16.64
C ALA A 12 3.96 -19.66 -15.21
N THR A 13 4.55 -18.57 -14.81
CA THR A 13 5.01 -18.35 -13.44
C THR A 13 4.07 -17.37 -12.72
N PRO A 14 3.91 -17.48 -11.37
CA PRO A 14 3.14 -16.52 -10.60
C PRO A 14 3.59 -15.08 -10.86
N GLU A 15 4.89 -14.87 -10.94
CA GLU A 15 5.53 -13.58 -11.18
C GLU A 15 5.14 -12.95 -12.53
N ARG A 16 5.11 -13.76 -13.58
CA ARG A 16 4.69 -13.32 -14.92
C ARG A 16 3.21 -12.94 -14.95
N ILE A 17 2.37 -13.74 -14.28
CA ILE A 17 0.94 -13.46 -14.17
C ILE A 17 0.71 -12.18 -13.37
N LEU A 18 1.43 -11.97 -12.26
CA LEU A 18 1.31 -10.75 -11.44
C LEU A 18 1.72 -9.50 -12.22
N ARG A 19 2.81 -9.52 -12.98
CA ARG A 19 3.21 -8.39 -13.85
C ARG A 19 2.14 -8.07 -14.89
N ALA A 20 1.59 -9.08 -15.54
CA ALA A 20 0.50 -8.88 -16.47
C ALA A 20 -0.75 -8.32 -15.81
N ALA A 21 -1.05 -8.77 -14.59
CA ALA A 21 -2.17 -8.26 -13.81
C ALA A 21 -1.96 -6.80 -13.38
N GLU A 22 -0.75 -6.40 -13.01
CA GLU A 22 -0.40 -4.99 -12.73
C GLU A 22 -0.67 -4.10 -13.94
N GLU A 23 -0.25 -4.51 -15.14
CA GLU A 23 -0.51 -3.79 -16.39
C GLU A 23 -2.01 -3.68 -16.68
N CYS A 24 -2.76 -4.77 -16.47
CA CYS A 24 -4.21 -4.78 -16.62
C CYS A 24 -4.90 -3.84 -15.61
N VAL A 25 -4.48 -3.86 -14.34
CA VAL A 25 -5.01 -2.97 -13.30
C VAL A 25 -4.70 -1.51 -13.63
N ARG A 26 -3.47 -1.22 -14.07
CA ARG A 26 -3.09 0.14 -14.49
C ARG A 26 -3.97 0.66 -15.63
N ARG A 27 -4.26 -0.19 -16.60
CA ARG A 27 -5.02 0.21 -17.80
C ARG A 27 -6.52 0.33 -17.57
N TRP A 28 -7.11 -0.53 -16.76
CA TRP A 28 -8.58 -0.64 -16.64
C TRP A 28 -9.11 -0.42 -15.21
N GLY A 29 -8.22 -0.32 -14.24
CA GLY A 29 -8.56 -0.22 -12.81
C GLY A 29 -8.87 -1.57 -12.17
N ILE A 30 -8.90 -1.55 -10.83
CA ILE A 30 -9.15 -2.75 -10.00
C ILE A 30 -10.51 -3.37 -10.32
N ARG A 31 -11.53 -2.53 -10.55
CA ARG A 31 -12.92 -3.01 -10.73
C ARG A 31 -13.15 -3.75 -12.04
N ARG A 32 -12.40 -3.42 -13.08
CA ARG A 32 -12.65 -3.92 -14.45
C ARG A 32 -11.72 -5.07 -14.86
N VAL A 33 -10.57 -5.24 -14.22
CA VAL A 33 -9.63 -6.32 -14.57
C VAL A 33 -10.30 -7.69 -14.48
N SER A 34 -10.06 -8.56 -15.46
CA SER A 34 -10.58 -9.93 -15.48
C SER A 34 -9.47 -10.96 -15.61
N MET A 35 -9.75 -12.20 -15.15
CA MET A 35 -8.81 -13.34 -15.29
C MET A 35 -8.48 -13.64 -16.76
N SER A 36 -9.40 -13.35 -17.69
CA SER A 36 -9.21 -13.55 -19.12
C SER A 36 -8.24 -12.53 -19.71
N ASP A 37 -8.37 -11.26 -19.31
CA ASP A 37 -7.49 -10.19 -19.77
C ASP A 37 -6.07 -10.42 -19.28
N VAL A 38 -5.92 -10.85 -18.02
CA VAL A 38 -4.61 -11.19 -17.45
C VAL A 38 -4.00 -12.41 -18.15
N ALA A 39 -4.78 -13.44 -18.46
CA ALA A 39 -4.29 -14.59 -19.20
C ALA A 39 -3.78 -14.19 -20.60
N LEU A 40 -4.54 -13.34 -21.30
CA LEU A 40 -4.16 -12.81 -22.61
C LEU A 40 -2.89 -11.96 -22.52
N GLN A 41 -2.82 -11.03 -21.58
CA GLN A 41 -1.67 -10.16 -21.34
C GLN A 41 -0.42 -10.96 -20.95
N ALA A 42 -0.58 -11.98 -20.11
CA ALA A 42 0.50 -12.87 -19.70
C ALA A 42 0.91 -13.87 -20.79
N GLY A 43 0.15 -14.03 -21.88
CA GLY A 43 0.39 -15.05 -22.92
C GLY A 43 0.29 -16.48 -22.39
N VAL A 44 -0.66 -16.74 -21.50
CA VAL A 44 -0.90 -18.06 -20.89
C VAL A 44 -2.36 -18.47 -21.00
N SER A 45 -2.68 -19.74 -20.72
CA SER A 45 -4.07 -20.17 -20.66
C SER A 45 -4.78 -19.63 -19.40
N ARG A 46 -6.11 -19.48 -19.48
CA ARG A 46 -6.91 -19.16 -18.27
C ARG A 46 -6.71 -20.17 -17.15
N GLY A 47 -6.63 -21.46 -17.50
CA GLY A 47 -6.35 -22.54 -16.54
C GLY A 47 -5.02 -22.35 -15.82
N SER A 48 -4.00 -21.82 -16.51
CA SER A 48 -2.73 -21.48 -15.87
C SER A 48 -2.87 -20.35 -14.84
N VAL A 49 -3.67 -19.34 -15.11
CA VAL A 49 -3.94 -18.27 -14.15
C VAL A 49 -4.67 -18.80 -12.92
N TYR A 50 -5.75 -19.57 -13.12
CA TYR A 50 -6.53 -20.18 -12.03
C TYR A 50 -5.74 -21.16 -11.17
N ARG A 51 -4.71 -21.79 -11.73
CA ARG A 51 -3.81 -22.68 -10.95
C ARG A 51 -3.05 -21.94 -9.86
N TYR A 52 -2.68 -20.68 -10.07
CA TYR A 52 -1.93 -19.85 -9.13
C TYR A 52 -2.82 -18.93 -8.29
N PHE A 53 -3.89 -18.43 -8.89
CA PHE A 53 -4.82 -17.51 -8.26
C PHE A 53 -6.23 -18.05 -8.40
N PRO A 54 -6.86 -18.53 -7.31
CA PRO A 54 -8.13 -19.25 -7.36
C PRO A 54 -9.28 -18.40 -7.92
N ASP A 55 -9.20 -17.11 -7.74
CA ASP A 55 -10.18 -16.16 -8.25
C ASP A 55 -9.54 -14.78 -8.55
N ARG A 56 -10.37 -13.89 -9.08
CA ARG A 56 -9.99 -12.53 -9.41
C ARG A 56 -9.57 -11.72 -8.17
N ASP A 57 -10.27 -11.90 -7.06
CA ASP A 57 -10.01 -11.13 -5.85
C ASP A 57 -8.67 -11.51 -5.21
N ALA A 58 -8.32 -12.79 -5.24
CA ALA A 58 -6.99 -13.27 -4.84
C ALA A 58 -5.88 -12.71 -5.72
N LEU A 59 -6.11 -12.65 -7.05
CA LEU A 59 -5.15 -12.06 -7.98
C LEU A 59 -4.96 -10.55 -7.74
N VAL A 60 -6.05 -9.80 -7.62
CA VAL A 60 -6.01 -8.36 -7.33
C VAL A 60 -5.34 -8.09 -5.98
N GLN A 61 -5.67 -8.88 -4.96
CA GLN A 61 -5.04 -8.77 -3.65
C GLN A 61 -3.53 -8.96 -3.74
N ALA A 62 -3.04 -9.98 -4.46
CA ALA A 62 -1.62 -10.23 -4.62
C ALA A 62 -0.90 -9.09 -5.39
N VAL A 63 -1.55 -8.49 -6.39
CA VAL A 63 -1.04 -7.29 -7.09
C VAL A 63 -0.89 -6.13 -6.13
N LEU A 64 -1.92 -5.84 -5.35
CA LEU A 64 -1.90 -4.72 -4.40
C LEU A 64 -0.84 -4.93 -3.30
N GLU A 65 -0.72 -6.14 -2.76
CA GLU A 65 0.29 -6.47 -1.74
C GLU A 65 1.71 -6.27 -2.27
N ARG A 66 1.99 -6.75 -3.48
CA ARG A 66 3.29 -6.58 -4.12
C ARG A 66 3.66 -5.11 -4.31
N VAL A 67 2.73 -4.32 -4.84
CA VAL A 67 2.95 -2.88 -5.05
C VAL A 67 3.14 -2.16 -3.72
N ALA A 68 2.33 -2.49 -2.71
CA ALA A 68 2.47 -1.91 -1.37
C ALA A 68 3.83 -2.25 -0.72
N GLU A 69 4.34 -3.47 -0.91
CA GLU A 69 5.66 -3.87 -0.38
C GLU A 69 6.80 -3.05 -1.01
N VAL A 70 6.76 -2.84 -2.31
CA VAL A 70 7.75 -2.00 -3.01
C VAL A 70 7.72 -0.57 -2.46
N HIS A 71 6.54 0.01 -2.36
CA HIS A 71 6.38 1.39 -1.89
C HIS A 71 6.79 1.57 -0.42
N VAL A 72 6.48 0.61 0.45
CA VAL A 72 6.94 0.66 1.85
C VAL A 72 8.46 0.61 1.92
N ALA A 73 9.10 -0.26 1.15
CA ALA A 73 10.56 -0.36 1.09
C ALA A 73 11.22 0.94 0.59
N GLU A 74 10.62 1.61 -0.40
CA GLU A 74 11.09 2.90 -0.92
C GLU A 74 10.89 4.04 0.09
N ALA A 75 9.79 4.02 0.85
CA ALA A 75 9.42 5.05 1.81
C ALA A 75 10.19 4.94 3.14
N GLU A 76 10.54 3.74 3.56
CA GLU A 76 11.17 3.47 4.86
C GLU A 76 12.41 4.33 5.13
N PRO A 77 13.36 4.54 4.19
CA PRO A 77 14.52 5.40 4.42
C PRO A 77 14.15 6.86 4.70
N ALA A 78 13.07 7.38 4.08
CA ALA A 78 12.59 8.72 4.33
C ALA A 78 12.01 8.86 5.75
N VAL A 79 11.19 7.90 6.18
CA VAL A 79 10.62 7.85 7.52
C VAL A 79 11.74 7.76 8.58
N ARG A 80 12.74 6.89 8.37
CA ARG A 80 13.84 6.69 9.32
C ARG A 80 14.72 7.92 9.52
N ARG A 81 14.80 8.84 8.56
CA ARG A 81 15.62 10.07 8.69
C ARG A 81 15.09 11.06 9.73
N HIS A 82 13.79 11.00 10.06
CA HIS A 82 13.22 11.85 11.08
C HIS A 82 13.63 11.40 12.48
N ARG A 83 13.98 12.38 13.34
CA ARG A 83 14.45 12.09 14.71
C ARG A 83 13.28 11.78 15.66
N THR A 84 12.17 12.48 15.53
CA THR A 84 11.00 12.34 16.40
C THR A 84 9.98 11.38 15.83
N LEU A 85 9.20 10.74 16.69
CA LEU A 85 8.06 9.91 16.30
C LEU A 85 7.05 10.72 15.47
N ALA A 86 6.74 11.94 15.90
CA ALA A 86 5.84 12.83 15.18
C ALA A 86 6.31 13.08 13.74
N GLY A 87 7.60 13.38 13.55
CA GLY A 87 8.19 13.57 12.23
C GLY A 87 8.13 12.30 11.37
N LYS A 88 8.38 11.12 11.97
CA LYS A 88 8.29 9.83 11.27
C LYS A 88 6.87 9.54 10.77
N VAL A 89 5.88 9.74 11.64
CA VAL A 89 4.47 9.51 11.27
C VAL A 89 3.98 10.54 10.25
N ALA A 90 4.39 11.80 10.40
CA ALA A 90 4.08 12.86 9.45
C ALA A 90 4.67 12.59 8.06
N GLU A 91 5.91 12.09 8.00
CA GLU A 91 6.52 11.67 6.74
C GLU A 91 5.76 10.51 6.10
N ALA A 92 5.45 9.48 6.90
CA ALA A 92 4.66 8.35 6.42
C ALA A 92 3.28 8.79 5.90
N ALA A 93 2.62 9.73 6.56
CA ALA A 93 1.34 10.29 6.10
C ALA A 93 1.47 10.97 4.73
N VAL A 94 2.52 11.75 4.51
CA VAL A 94 2.81 12.39 3.22
C VAL A 94 3.09 11.32 2.15
N VAL A 95 3.91 10.32 2.48
CA VAL A 95 4.25 9.24 1.55
C VAL A 95 3.00 8.46 1.14
N VAL A 96 2.18 8.03 2.10
CA VAL A 96 0.96 7.25 1.82
C VAL A 96 -0.02 8.05 0.94
N ARG A 97 -0.11 9.36 1.13
CA ARG A 97 -0.90 10.24 0.26
C ARG A 97 -0.33 10.32 -1.16
N ASN A 98 0.97 10.55 -1.27
CA ASN A 98 1.64 10.66 -2.57
C ASN A 98 1.60 9.34 -3.36
N LEU A 99 1.64 8.19 -2.68
CA LEU A 99 1.51 6.88 -3.33
C LEU A 99 0.20 6.71 -4.10
N ALA A 100 -0.88 7.33 -3.61
CA ALA A 100 -2.17 7.31 -4.31
C ALA A 100 -2.13 8.13 -5.62
N GLU A 101 -1.17 9.05 -5.75
CA GLU A 101 -1.01 9.98 -6.86
C GLU A 101 0.20 9.67 -7.76
N ASP A 102 1.10 8.75 -7.35
CA ASP A 102 2.32 8.44 -8.11
C ASP A 102 1.99 7.67 -9.40
N GLU A 103 2.48 8.17 -10.54
CA GLU A 103 2.40 7.49 -11.84
C GLU A 103 3.09 6.12 -11.86
N ARG A 104 4.09 5.91 -10.97
CA ARG A 104 4.75 4.60 -10.75
C ARG A 104 3.88 3.62 -9.97
N SER A 105 2.84 4.11 -9.31
CA SER A 105 1.75 3.31 -8.76
C SER A 105 0.92 2.68 -9.89
N LEU A 106 -0.12 1.93 -9.52
CA LEU A 106 -1.00 1.24 -10.49
C LEU A 106 -1.87 2.20 -11.34
N GLY A 107 -1.57 3.51 -11.38
CA GLY A 107 -2.38 4.49 -12.09
C GLY A 107 -3.80 4.64 -11.51
N LEU A 108 -4.00 4.25 -10.26
CA LEU A 108 -5.33 4.22 -9.63
C LEU A 108 -5.95 5.62 -9.49
N HIS A 109 -5.13 6.67 -9.47
CA HIS A 109 -5.60 8.05 -9.45
C HIS A 109 -6.44 8.44 -10.70
N GLU A 110 -6.20 7.78 -11.83
CA GLU A 110 -7.00 7.95 -13.05
C GLU A 110 -8.42 7.35 -12.93
N HIS A 111 -8.63 6.52 -11.89
CA HIS A 111 -9.88 5.80 -11.65
C HIS A 111 -10.54 6.27 -10.34
N PRO A 112 -11.59 7.11 -10.38
CA PRO A 112 -12.20 7.68 -9.18
C PRO A 112 -12.59 6.63 -8.13
N GLY A 113 -12.15 6.83 -6.89
CA GLY A 113 -12.44 5.95 -5.75
C GLY A 113 -11.60 4.66 -5.68
N GLU A 114 -10.74 4.37 -6.64
CA GLU A 114 -9.90 3.18 -6.61
C GLU A 114 -8.71 3.26 -5.64
N PRO A 115 -8.05 4.42 -5.41
CA PRO A 115 -7.06 4.54 -4.35
C PRO A 115 -7.60 4.15 -2.97
N ALA A 116 -8.80 4.64 -2.62
CA ALA A 116 -9.44 4.29 -1.37
C ALA A 116 -9.81 2.80 -1.31
N LEU A 117 -10.31 2.23 -2.43
CA LEU A 117 -10.63 0.80 -2.53
C LEU A 117 -9.37 -0.05 -2.35
N ALA A 118 -8.25 0.29 -3.00
CA ALA A 118 -6.97 -0.39 -2.84
C ALA A 118 -6.50 -0.37 -1.39
N THR A 119 -6.52 0.80 -0.77
CA THR A 119 -6.12 0.99 0.63
C THR A 119 -6.98 0.15 1.57
N LEU A 120 -8.30 0.12 1.40
CA LEU A 120 -9.20 -0.69 2.23
C LEU A 120 -8.98 -2.19 2.03
N ARG A 121 -8.71 -2.65 0.79
CA ARG A 121 -8.36 -4.05 0.53
C ARG A 121 -7.06 -4.45 1.22
N LEU A 122 -6.03 -3.62 1.14
CA LEU A 122 -4.75 -3.85 1.83
C LEU A 122 -4.93 -3.88 3.36
N ALA A 123 -5.67 -2.92 3.90
CA ALA A 123 -5.98 -2.87 5.33
C ALA A 123 -6.80 -4.08 5.83
N SER A 124 -7.58 -4.71 4.94
CA SER A 124 -8.36 -5.91 5.25
C SER A 124 -7.55 -7.21 5.12
N ALA A 125 -6.29 -7.16 4.68
CA ALA A 125 -5.38 -8.31 4.62
C ALA A 125 -4.69 -8.50 5.98
N PRO A 126 -5.07 -9.50 6.82
CA PRO A 126 -4.63 -9.54 8.22
C PRO A 126 -3.10 -9.64 8.38
N ARG A 127 -2.44 -10.39 7.49
CA ARG A 127 -0.98 -10.57 7.54
C ARG A 127 -0.23 -9.29 7.16
N LEU A 128 -0.70 -8.58 6.15
CA LEU A 128 -0.10 -7.34 5.69
C LEU A 128 -0.31 -6.23 6.73
N PHE A 129 -1.53 -6.12 7.26
CA PHE A 129 -1.85 -5.14 8.29
C PHE A 129 -1.03 -5.37 9.57
N ALA A 130 -0.84 -6.63 9.98
CA ALA A 130 0.03 -6.97 11.10
C ALA A 130 1.49 -6.55 10.85
N ARG A 131 2.04 -6.77 9.64
CA ARG A 131 3.39 -6.32 9.27
C ARG A 131 3.52 -4.79 9.33
N TRP A 132 2.51 -4.07 8.92
CA TRP A 132 2.51 -2.60 9.03
C TRP A 132 2.48 -2.11 10.48
N ILE A 133 1.75 -2.80 11.36
CA ILE A 133 1.80 -2.55 12.80
C ILE A 133 3.21 -2.84 13.32
N ASP A 134 3.79 -4.00 12.97
CA ASP A 134 5.12 -4.41 13.40
C ASP A 134 6.22 -3.44 12.94
N PHE A 135 6.07 -2.78 11.79
CA PHE A 135 6.96 -1.73 11.32
C PHE A 135 7.08 -0.55 12.30
N TRP A 136 5.99 -0.18 13.00
CA TRP A 136 5.98 0.95 13.92
C TRP A 136 6.53 0.63 15.31
N ILE A 137 6.52 -0.63 15.71
CA ILE A 137 6.92 -1.06 17.07
C ILE A 137 8.31 -0.56 17.47
N PRO A 138 9.39 -0.74 16.68
CA PRO A 138 10.73 -0.25 17.07
C PRO A 138 10.80 1.26 17.25
N PHE A 139 10.05 2.02 16.47
CA PHE A 139 10.03 3.50 16.59
C PHE A 139 9.29 3.97 17.84
N LEU A 140 8.21 3.29 18.21
CA LEU A 140 7.46 3.57 19.43
C LEU A 140 8.23 3.16 20.68
N GLU A 141 8.94 2.03 20.67
CA GLU A 141 9.80 1.60 21.75
C GLU A 141 10.96 2.59 21.98
N ALA A 142 11.59 3.06 20.89
CA ALA A 142 12.62 4.10 20.97
C ALA A 142 12.05 5.41 21.52
N ALA A 143 10.90 5.88 21.03
CA ALA A 143 10.24 7.09 21.51
C ALA A 143 9.85 7.00 23.00
N ARG A 144 9.46 5.81 23.48
CA ARG A 144 9.19 5.55 24.89
C ARG A 144 10.47 5.58 25.73
N ALA A 145 11.55 4.98 25.25
CA ALA A 145 12.84 5.00 25.94
C ALA A 145 13.43 6.42 26.03
N ASP A 146 13.23 7.23 24.99
CA ASP A 146 13.67 8.63 24.91
C ASP A 146 12.74 9.62 25.68
N GLY A 147 11.63 9.15 26.26
CA GLY A 147 10.64 9.99 26.94
C GLY A 147 9.82 10.89 26.02
N GLU A 148 9.81 10.61 24.71
CA GLU A 148 8.96 11.34 23.75
C GLU A 148 7.47 11.02 23.92
N VAL A 149 7.19 9.79 24.40
CA VAL A 149 5.84 9.30 24.72
C VAL A 149 5.81 8.74 26.14
N ARG A 150 4.61 8.62 26.72
CA ARG A 150 4.43 8.15 28.10
C ARG A 150 4.97 6.72 28.29
N ALA A 151 5.47 6.43 29.49
CA ALA A 151 6.14 5.19 29.82
C ALA A 151 5.21 3.95 29.80
N ASP A 152 3.94 4.13 30.09
CA ASP A 152 2.88 3.11 30.11
C ASP A 152 2.19 2.90 28.76
N LEU A 153 2.70 3.51 27.68
CA LEU A 153 2.11 3.39 26.35
C LEU A 153 2.10 1.93 25.88
N GLU A 154 0.93 1.42 25.56
CA GLU A 154 0.76 0.13 24.90
C GLU A 154 1.20 0.24 23.43
N VAL A 155 2.45 -0.12 23.16
CA VAL A 155 3.17 0.11 21.89
C VAL A 155 2.40 -0.46 20.69
N ARG A 156 1.86 -1.68 20.82
CA ARG A 156 1.14 -2.32 19.71
C ARG A 156 -0.18 -1.63 19.40
N GLN A 157 -0.90 -1.15 20.41
CA GLN A 157 -2.15 -0.39 20.23
C GLN A 157 -1.85 0.98 19.60
N ALA A 158 -0.77 1.63 20.04
CA ALA A 158 -0.33 2.90 19.45
C ALA A 158 0.08 2.73 17.97
N ALA A 159 0.77 1.63 17.62
CA ALA A 159 1.10 1.29 16.25
C ALA A 159 -0.17 1.06 15.40
N GLU A 160 -1.15 0.33 15.91
CA GLU A 160 -2.44 0.15 15.25
C GLU A 160 -3.18 1.48 15.07
N TRP A 161 -3.15 2.36 16.07
CA TRP A 161 -3.75 3.70 15.97
C TRP A 161 -3.10 4.54 14.88
N ILE A 162 -1.76 4.55 14.80
CA ILE A 162 -1.04 5.20 13.70
C ILE A 162 -1.55 4.68 12.34
N MET A 163 -1.63 3.37 12.17
CA MET A 163 -2.09 2.79 10.91
C MET A 163 -3.52 3.18 10.57
N ARG A 164 -4.43 3.22 11.54
CA ARG A 164 -5.82 3.66 11.33
C ARG A 164 -5.89 5.10 10.81
N ILE A 165 -5.09 6.00 11.37
CA ILE A 165 -5.04 7.39 10.91
C ILE A 165 -4.43 7.49 9.51
N LEU A 166 -3.32 6.80 9.23
CA LEU A 166 -2.72 6.79 7.89
C LEU A 166 -3.71 6.30 6.82
N ILE A 167 -4.46 5.23 7.10
CA ILE A 167 -5.51 4.73 6.21
C ILE A 167 -6.61 5.78 6.03
N SER A 168 -7.03 6.44 7.10
CA SER A 168 -8.10 7.45 7.01
C SER A 168 -7.73 8.63 6.13
N LEU A 169 -6.45 9.03 6.10
CA LEU A 169 -5.97 10.13 5.25
C LEU A 169 -6.10 9.82 3.74
N VAL A 170 -6.21 8.55 3.35
CA VAL A 170 -6.42 8.16 1.95
C VAL A 170 -7.90 7.89 1.66
N THR A 171 -8.63 7.36 2.64
CA THR A 171 -9.99 6.84 2.41
C THR A 171 -11.10 7.83 2.76
N VAL A 172 -10.80 8.84 3.59
CA VAL A 172 -11.79 9.80 4.08
C VAL A 172 -11.38 11.22 3.66
N PRO A 173 -12.25 11.97 2.97
CA PRO A 173 -11.97 13.38 2.66
C PRO A 173 -11.91 14.21 3.95
N SER A 174 -11.05 15.24 3.95
CA SER A 174 -10.97 16.18 5.07
C SER A 174 -11.84 17.40 4.83
N ALA A 175 -12.48 17.87 5.90
CA ALA A 175 -13.23 19.12 5.90
C ALA A 175 -12.40 20.35 6.34
N THR A 176 -11.20 20.13 6.89
CA THR A 176 -10.44 21.19 7.60
C THR A 176 -9.03 21.40 7.06
N ILE A 177 -8.45 20.42 6.38
CA ILE A 177 -7.12 20.50 5.79
C ILE A 177 -7.14 20.07 4.33
N ALA A 178 -6.26 20.65 3.53
CA ALA A 178 -6.00 20.19 2.17
C ALA A 178 -5.09 18.95 2.24
N LEU A 179 -5.64 17.78 1.90
CA LEU A 179 -4.91 16.50 1.96
C LEU A 179 -3.87 16.35 0.84
N ASP A 180 -3.92 17.18 -0.18
CA ASP A 180 -2.94 17.33 -1.27
C ASP A 180 -1.79 18.29 -0.91
N ASP A 181 -1.87 19.00 0.21
CA ASP A 181 -0.79 19.83 0.74
C ASP A 181 0.02 19.09 1.80
N PRO A 182 1.26 18.64 1.49
CA PRO A 182 2.10 17.90 2.44
C PRO A 182 2.40 18.66 3.73
N LYS A 183 2.40 20.01 3.69
CA LYS A 183 2.65 20.83 4.89
C LYS A 183 1.48 20.78 5.85
N GLN A 184 0.25 20.84 5.34
CA GLN A 184 -0.94 20.74 6.16
C GLN A 184 -1.11 19.33 6.76
N VAL A 185 -0.86 18.28 5.96
CA VAL A 185 -0.88 16.90 6.46
C VAL A 185 0.16 16.71 7.57
N ARG A 186 1.40 17.17 7.36
CA ARG A 186 2.47 17.06 8.36
C ARG A 186 2.08 17.76 9.65
N ARG A 187 1.62 19.01 9.59
CA ARG A 187 1.18 19.77 10.75
C ARG A 187 0.01 19.10 11.48
N PHE A 188 -0.95 18.59 10.74
CA PHE A 188 -2.09 17.87 11.33
C PHE A 188 -1.63 16.64 12.13
N ILE A 189 -0.71 15.85 11.61
CA ILE A 189 -0.15 14.70 12.32
C ILE A 189 0.62 15.11 13.57
N GLU A 190 1.50 16.11 13.45
CA GLU A 190 2.30 16.61 14.56
C GLU A 190 1.43 17.19 15.69
N ASP A 191 0.38 17.92 15.34
CA ASP A 191 -0.49 18.60 16.31
C ASP A 191 -1.52 17.67 16.97
N HIS A 192 -1.96 16.61 16.31
CA HIS A 192 -3.14 15.87 16.79
C HIS A 192 -2.87 14.39 17.08
N LEU A 193 -2.00 13.71 16.30
CA LEU A 193 -1.84 12.27 16.47
C LEU A 193 -0.94 11.94 17.66
N VAL A 194 0.28 12.49 17.67
CA VAL A 194 1.31 12.11 18.65
C VAL A 194 1.05 12.72 20.03
N ARG A 195 0.30 13.81 20.12
CA ARG A 195 -0.10 14.37 21.42
C ARG A 195 -0.87 13.38 22.31
N GLY A 196 -1.69 12.52 21.73
CA GLY A 196 -2.39 11.47 22.48
C GLY A 196 -1.49 10.39 23.08
N PHE A 197 -0.20 10.39 22.73
CA PHE A 197 0.80 9.47 23.25
C PHE A 197 1.68 10.10 24.34
N ARG A 198 1.53 11.39 24.60
CA ARG A 198 2.23 12.14 25.63
C ARG A 198 1.37 12.23 26.90
N ASP A 199 2.00 12.52 28.03
CA ASP A 199 1.31 12.83 29.29
C ASP A 199 0.52 14.14 29.20
#